data_b3b237dc1fddcd1aff350da85ce8c4ac
#
_entry.id   b3b237dc1fddcd1aff350da85ce8c4ac
#
_cell.length_a   1.000
_cell.length_b   1.000
_cell.length_c   1.000
_cell.angle_alpha   90.00
_cell.angle_beta   90.00
_cell.angle_gamma   90.00
#
_symmetry.space_group_name_H-M   'P 1'
#
loop_
_entity.id
_entity.type
_entity.pdbx_description
1 polymer ?
#
loop_
_entity_poly.entity_id
_entity_poly.type
_entity_poly.pdbx_seq_one_letter_code
_entity_poly.pdbx_strand_id
1 'polypeptide(L)'
;MIFHPPSWVPKLPFGTNTHIRSPSTTLIGEFWSEERYGRQSIASSRDPFVCGVTGNAFTTSEMRERYELLARSLSKRMGWRVNEDTPWDKVVCVYSLNSIDYIMSTFAIHRLNGIATPANAAYSPSELEFQLRSSGAKAVITCVPLLDTALKAAKAVGIAPDRIFIMQTGGSSGGGKLSYKTLDELIDEGRSLPPLESPAWTTGQGARQVAYISYSSGTSGLPKGVMISHRNVIANIMQLRWFESVGRSQKGVVTQVVLGVLPLSHIYGLIVVALSGIYRGDQIVIMPRFELKNLLECIQRFKINQLCLVPPIIIQLLKNQPLCRKYDLSSVRYVYTGAAPLGTETHEEVVKSFPGWEVGQGYGMTETATVVLSSGENDILVGAAGSLVSGCVAKIIDTDTGRPIDVTDQKDGEEEKRGELWLQSPSISLGYLNNERATAEAFVWDEDGRWIRTGDVAVVRRSKAGHEHFAIVDRIKELIKVKVRPIIPPGQCSLYQGQTKGNKSTNKIYQNQGHQVAPAELEAHLLTHPFVNDCTVIPVPDERAGEVPKAFVVKSPAAEGRSNEEIAQAICKHVEDHKAHYKWLKGGVAFLDAVPKSPSGKILRRLLRDKEREERRINGSKL
;
A
#
# COMPACT_ATOMS: atom_id res chain seq x y z
N MET A 1 7.82 -8.06 24.74
CA MET A 1 7.44 -9.31 24.04
C MET A 1 7.74 -9.18 22.55
N ILE A 2 8.26 -10.24 21.92
CA ILE A 2 8.48 -10.32 20.48
C ILE A 2 7.50 -11.35 19.91
N PHE A 3 6.75 -10.95 18.88
CA PHE A 3 5.83 -11.82 18.16
C PHE A 3 6.54 -12.46 16.96
N HIS A 4 6.20 -13.70 16.67
CA HIS A 4 6.72 -14.50 15.57
C HIS A 4 5.58 -14.98 14.65
N PRO A 5 5.87 -15.39 13.41
CA PRO A 5 4.88 -16.04 12.55
C PRO A 5 4.25 -17.24 13.27
N PRO A 6 2.94 -17.51 13.06
CA PRO A 6 2.30 -18.71 13.56
C PRO A 6 3.03 -20.00 13.13
N SER A 7 2.89 -21.05 13.92
CA SER A 7 3.59 -22.33 13.68
C SER A 7 3.29 -22.99 12.33
N TRP A 8 2.11 -22.70 11.75
CA TRP A 8 1.74 -23.19 10.42
C TRP A 8 2.42 -22.45 9.25
N VAL A 9 2.99 -21.27 9.51
CA VAL A 9 3.70 -20.49 8.49
C VAL A 9 5.07 -21.12 8.22
N PRO A 10 5.35 -21.58 6.99
CA PRO A 10 6.63 -22.18 6.66
C PRO A 10 7.79 -21.19 6.87
N LYS A 11 8.90 -21.70 7.37
CA LYS A 11 10.14 -20.90 7.45
C LYS A 11 10.68 -20.63 6.05
N LEU A 12 11.31 -19.48 5.88
CA LEU A 12 12.04 -19.22 4.64
C LEU A 12 13.15 -20.26 4.46
N PRO A 13 13.44 -20.70 3.21
CA PRO A 13 14.46 -21.72 2.93
C PRO A 13 15.88 -21.27 3.23
N PHE A 14 16.05 -20.02 3.68
CA PHE A 14 17.29 -19.46 4.22
C PHE A 14 16.95 -18.74 5.52
N GLY A 15 17.83 -18.83 6.51
CA GLY A 15 17.59 -18.26 7.84
C GLY A 15 17.36 -16.75 7.82
N THR A 16 16.64 -16.27 8.83
CA THR A 16 16.42 -14.83 9.08
C THR A 16 17.72 -14.09 9.40
N ASN A 17 18.75 -14.81 9.86
CA ASN A 17 20.08 -14.27 10.11
C ASN A 17 20.83 -13.99 8.80
N THR A 18 21.33 -12.79 8.70
CA THR A 18 21.96 -12.09 7.59
C THR A 18 23.12 -12.79 6.90
N HIS A 19 23.56 -13.97 7.33
CA HIS A 19 24.75 -14.66 6.85
C HIS A 19 24.51 -15.89 6.00
N ILE A 20 23.26 -16.38 5.85
CA ILE A 20 22.99 -17.58 5.06
C ILE A 20 22.38 -17.18 3.71
N ARG A 21 23.16 -17.32 2.67
CA ARG A 21 22.87 -17.40 1.22
C ARG A 21 21.40 -17.18 0.79
N SER A 22 20.86 -16.03 1.15
CA SER A 22 19.80 -15.36 0.38
C SER A 22 20.36 -15.19 -1.04
N PRO A 23 19.52 -15.06 -2.10
CA PRO A 23 20.00 -14.72 -3.43
C PRO A 23 20.60 -13.30 -3.45
N SER A 24 21.68 -13.13 -2.72
CA SER A 24 22.37 -11.87 -2.47
C SER A 24 23.23 -11.39 -3.64
N THR A 25 23.25 -12.19 -4.71
CA THR A 25 24.00 -11.90 -5.94
C THR A 25 23.13 -11.97 -7.18
N THR A 26 21.79 -12.00 -7.03
CA THR A 26 20.86 -12.22 -8.15
C THR A 26 20.00 -10.97 -8.37
N LEU A 27 19.89 -10.52 -9.61
CA LEU A 27 18.92 -9.49 -10.02
C LEU A 27 17.49 -10.02 -9.89
N ILE A 28 16.52 -9.13 -9.63
CA ILE A 28 15.10 -9.53 -9.56
C ILE A 28 14.65 -10.22 -10.86
N GLY A 29 15.07 -9.70 -12.03
CA GLY A 29 14.74 -10.27 -13.33
C GLY A 29 15.32 -11.66 -13.57
N GLU A 30 16.48 -11.98 -12.99
CA GLU A 30 17.06 -13.33 -13.02
C GLU A 30 16.33 -14.24 -12.02
N PHE A 31 16.12 -13.76 -10.79
CA PHE A 31 15.46 -14.50 -9.72
C PHE A 31 14.08 -15.04 -10.12
N TRP A 32 13.23 -14.23 -10.75
CA TRP A 32 11.88 -14.70 -11.09
C TRP A 32 11.88 -15.78 -12.18
N SER A 33 12.91 -15.85 -13.02
CA SER A 33 13.03 -16.82 -14.10
C SER A 33 13.83 -18.07 -13.72
N GLU A 34 14.40 -18.15 -12.52
CA GLU A 34 15.11 -19.32 -12.01
C GLU A 34 14.15 -20.25 -11.25
N GLU A 35 14.18 -21.55 -11.59
CA GLU A 35 13.36 -22.58 -10.92
C GLU A 35 14.00 -22.98 -9.57
N ARG A 36 14.16 -22.01 -8.67
CA ARG A 36 14.76 -22.18 -7.33
C ARG A 36 13.84 -21.59 -6.26
N TYR A 37 14.15 -21.88 -5.02
CA TYR A 37 13.51 -21.28 -3.83
C TYR A 37 11.98 -21.38 -3.78
N GLY A 38 11.41 -22.46 -4.35
CA GLY A 38 9.97 -22.71 -4.36
C GLY A 38 9.20 -21.98 -5.45
N ARG A 39 9.88 -21.42 -6.46
CA ARG A 39 9.22 -20.96 -7.69
C ARG A 39 8.49 -22.13 -8.36
N GLN A 40 7.30 -21.84 -8.86
CA GLN A 40 6.58 -22.79 -9.70
C GLN A 40 7.38 -23.08 -10.97
N SER A 41 7.46 -24.34 -11.41
CA SER A 41 8.15 -24.74 -12.64
C SER A 41 7.63 -23.91 -13.84
N ILE A 42 8.54 -23.44 -14.70
CA ILE A 42 8.18 -22.66 -15.89
C ILE A 42 7.24 -23.46 -16.80
N ALA A 43 7.49 -24.77 -16.94
CA ALA A 43 6.68 -25.64 -17.77
C ALA A 43 5.23 -25.77 -17.29
N SER A 44 4.98 -25.59 -15.98
CA SER A 44 3.63 -25.62 -15.37
C SER A 44 3.10 -24.23 -15.00
N SER A 45 3.86 -23.18 -15.29
CA SER A 45 3.42 -21.79 -15.09
C SER A 45 2.54 -21.33 -16.26
N ARG A 46 1.66 -20.37 -15.98
CA ARG A 46 0.92 -19.64 -17.00
C ARG A 46 1.79 -18.55 -17.62
N ASP A 47 1.35 -18.00 -18.75
CA ASP A 47 1.97 -16.79 -19.31
C ASP A 47 1.92 -15.65 -18.28
N PRO A 48 3.04 -14.98 -18.00
CA PRO A 48 3.15 -14.05 -16.86
C PRO A 48 2.14 -12.90 -16.91
N PHE A 49 2.01 -12.26 -18.08
CA PHE A 49 1.14 -11.10 -18.26
C PHE A 49 0.28 -11.21 -19.49
N VAL A 50 -0.99 -10.81 -19.34
CA VAL A 50 -1.97 -10.70 -20.42
C VAL A 50 -2.58 -9.30 -20.39
N CYS A 51 -2.66 -8.64 -21.53
CA CYS A 51 -3.36 -7.37 -21.67
C CYS A 51 -4.88 -7.60 -21.57
N GLY A 52 -5.53 -7.06 -20.55
CA GLY A 52 -6.98 -7.19 -20.35
C GLY A 52 -7.81 -6.54 -21.47
N VAL A 53 -7.24 -5.61 -22.22
CA VAL A 53 -7.91 -4.93 -23.33
C VAL A 53 -7.80 -5.76 -24.63
N THR A 54 -6.55 -6.04 -25.06
CA THR A 54 -6.30 -6.70 -26.35
C THR A 54 -6.29 -8.22 -26.28
N GLY A 55 -5.95 -8.79 -25.12
CA GLY A 55 -5.69 -10.22 -24.96
C GLY A 55 -4.26 -10.64 -25.32
N ASN A 56 -3.41 -9.72 -25.77
CA ASN A 56 -2.01 -10.02 -26.05
C ASN A 56 -1.29 -10.48 -24.76
N ALA A 57 -0.48 -11.51 -24.89
CA ALA A 57 0.28 -12.10 -23.80
C ALA A 57 1.73 -12.33 -24.22
N PHE A 58 2.61 -12.45 -23.25
CA PHE A 58 3.99 -12.89 -23.45
C PHE A 58 4.24 -14.15 -22.61
N THR A 59 4.88 -15.13 -23.22
CA THR A 59 5.44 -16.28 -22.51
C THR A 59 6.61 -15.83 -21.63
N THR A 60 7.01 -16.67 -20.69
CA THR A 60 8.21 -16.42 -19.86
C THR A 60 9.45 -16.23 -20.72
N SER A 61 9.60 -17.00 -21.81
CA SER A 61 10.75 -16.90 -22.73
C SER A 61 10.76 -15.57 -23.50
N GLU A 62 9.62 -15.18 -24.08
CA GLU A 62 9.49 -13.90 -24.78
C GLU A 62 9.74 -12.71 -23.86
N MET A 63 9.24 -12.76 -22.62
CA MET A 63 9.49 -11.71 -21.66
C MET A 63 10.99 -11.58 -21.30
N ARG A 64 11.71 -12.72 -21.18
CA ARG A 64 13.16 -12.72 -20.97
C ARG A 64 13.91 -12.12 -22.16
N GLU A 65 13.57 -12.53 -23.37
CA GLU A 65 14.15 -11.99 -24.58
C GLU A 65 13.91 -10.48 -24.69
N ARG A 66 12.66 -10.04 -24.47
CA ARG A 66 12.26 -8.63 -24.58
C ARG A 66 13.03 -7.73 -23.61
N TYR A 67 13.17 -8.09 -22.32
CA TYR A 67 13.92 -7.23 -21.41
C TYR A 67 15.42 -7.21 -21.70
N GLU A 68 16.01 -8.30 -22.15
CA GLU A 68 17.42 -8.35 -22.56
C GLU A 68 17.66 -7.46 -23.79
N LEU A 69 16.82 -7.54 -24.81
CA LEU A 69 16.92 -6.71 -26.01
C LEU A 69 16.71 -5.22 -25.71
N LEU A 70 15.72 -4.91 -24.85
CA LEU A 70 15.50 -3.53 -24.38
C LEU A 70 16.73 -3.00 -23.62
N ALA A 71 17.34 -3.81 -22.77
CA ALA A 71 18.55 -3.43 -22.05
C ALA A 71 19.72 -3.12 -22.98
N ARG A 72 19.91 -3.92 -24.07
CA ARG A 72 20.94 -3.65 -25.10
C ARG A 72 20.73 -2.29 -25.75
N SER A 73 19.52 -1.97 -26.15
CA SER A 73 19.18 -0.68 -26.77
C SER A 73 19.37 0.49 -25.84
N LEU A 74 18.92 0.36 -24.58
CA LEU A 74 19.15 1.38 -23.57
C LEU A 74 20.63 1.59 -23.30
N SER A 75 21.43 0.50 -23.18
CA SER A 75 22.89 0.55 -23.05
C SER A 75 23.51 1.40 -24.16
N LYS A 76 23.21 1.10 -25.42
CA LYS A 76 23.74 1.82 -26.58
C LYS A 76 23.34 3.29 -26.59
N ARG A 77 22.04 3.58 -26.38
CA ARG A 77 21.49 4.95 -26.45
C ARG A 77 21.96 5.86 -25.33
N MET A 78 22.08 5.29 -24.14
CA MET A 78 22.50 6.03 -22.95
C MET A 78 24.01 6.03 -22.75
N GLY A 79 24.74 5.22 -23.50
CA GLY A 79 26.17 5.00 -23.29
C GLY A 79 26.51 4.21 -22.03
N TRP A 80 25.52 3.49 -21.46
CA TRP A 80 25.70 2.75 -20.20
C TRP A 80 26.32 1.38 -20.44
N ARG A 81 27.27 0.99 -19.57
CA ARG A 81 27.78 -0.37 -19.49
C ARG A 81 27.40 -1.02 -18.18
N VAL A 82 27.26 -2.34 -18.18
CA VAL A 82 26.73 -3.08 -17.03
C VAL A 82 27.59 -2.89 -15.78
N ASN A 83 28.91 -3.04 -15.96
CA ASN A 83 29.89 -3.05 -14.85
C ASN A 83 30.67 -1.74 -14.68
N GLU A 84 30.38 -0.73 -15.49
CA GLU A 84 30.94 0.62 -15.37
C GLU A 84 29.91 1.57 -14.77
N ASP A 85 30.34 2.67 -14.21
CA ASP A 85 29.56 3.69 -13.53
C ASP A 85 28.79 3.18 -12.29
N THR A 86 28.14 4.08 -11.60
CA THR A 86 27.32 3.71 -10.42
C THR A 86 25.87 3.44 -10.82
N PRO A 87 25.11 2.71 -10.01
CA PRO A 87 23.67 2.54 -10.23
C PRO A 87 22.92 3.86 -10.30
N TRP A 88 23.41 4.90 -9.59
CA TRP A 88 22.82 6.24 -9.55
C TRP A 88 22.97 7.01 -10.86
N ASP A 89 23.92 6.63 -11.71
CA ASP A 89 24.07 7.18 -13.06
C ASP A 89 23.08 6.56 -14.06
N LYS A 90 22.38 5.50 -13.63
CA LYS A 90 21.47 4.68 -14.45
C LYS A 90 20.05 4.63 -13.86
N VAL A 91 19.56 5.76 -13.32
CA VAL A 91 18.20 5.87 -12.80
C VAL A 91 17.23 6.16 -13.94
N VAL A 92 16.19 5.34 -14.08
CA VAL A 92 15.12 5.53 -15.08
C VAL A 92 13.78 5.64 -14.38
N CYS A 93 13.05 6.71 -14.70
CA CYS A 93 11.68 6.89 -14.23
C CYS A 93 10.70 6.13 -15.14
N VAL A 94 9.81 5.33 -14.54
CA VAL A 94 8.70 4.68 -15.23
C VAL A 94 7.42 5.39 -14.83
N TYR A 95 6.97 6.33 -15.67
CA TYR A 95 5.77 7.14 -15.50
C TYR A 95 4.72 6.73 -16.52
N SER A 96 3.98 5.67 -16.24
CA SER A 96 3.03 5.07 -17.17
C SER A 96 1.79 4.52 -16.48
N LEU A 97 0.71 4.39 -17.24
CA LEU A 97 -0.39 3.50 -16.88
C LEU A 97 0.11 2.05 -16.88
N ASN A 98 -0.68 1.13 -16.32
CA ASN A 98 -0.32 -0.28 -16.33
C ASN A 98 -0.21 -0.82 -17.77
N SER A 99 0.79 -1.66 -18.00
CA SER A 99 1.05 -2.35 -19.25
C SER A 99 1.72 -3.70 -19.00
N ILE A 100 1.59 -4.64 -19.91
CA ILE A 100 2.31 -5.91 -19.89
C ILE A 100 3.84 -5.71 -20.00
N ASP A 101 4.27 -4.58 -20.55
CA ASP A 101 5.69 -4.20 -20.65
C ASP A 101 6.24 -3.48 -19.41
N TYR A 102 5.39 -3.16 -18.41
CA TYR A 102 5.80 -2.36 -17.27
C TYR A 102 6.90 -3.05 -16.45
N ILE A 103 6.68 -4.28 -16.04
CA ILE A 103 7.65 -5.07 -15.23
C ILE A 103 8.89 -5.40 -16.07
N MET A 104 8.70 -5.79 -17.32
CA MET A 104 9.79 -6.08 -18.27
C MET A 104 10.73 -4.87 -18.41
N SER A 105 10.20 -3.64 -18.49
CA SER A 105 11.02 -2.44 -18.56
C SER A 105 11.86 -2.22 -17.30
N THR A 106 11.33 -2.53 -16.11
CA THR A 106 12.12 -2.47 -14.86
C THR A 106 13.23 -3.52 -14.83
N PHE A 107 12.98 -4.72 -15.36
CA PHE A 107 14.01 -5.76 -15.48
C PHE A 107 15.12 -5.36 -16.45
N ALA A 108 14.79 -4.68 -17.55
CA ALA A 108 15.78 -4.14 -18.47
C ALA A 108 16.69 -3.09 -17.80
N ILE A 109 16.13 -2.23 -16.96
CA ILE A 109 16.90 -1.26 -16.17
C ILE A 109 17.83 -1.98 -15.18
N HIS A 110 17.32 -2.96 -14.46
CA HIS A 110 18.12 -3.75 -13.51
C HIS A 110 19.22 -4.54 -14.22
N ARG A 111 18.97 -5.02 -15.43
CA ARG A 111 19.97 -5.74 -16.24
C ARG A 111 21.22 -4.89 -16.54
N LEU A 112 21.06 -3.57 -16.53
CA LEU A 112 22.14 -2.58 -16.66
C LEU A 112 22.74 -2.15 -15.31
N ASN A 113 22.43 -2.83 -14.21
CA ASN A 113 22.73 -2.39 -12.84
C ASN A 113 22.10 -1.01 -12.50
N GLY A 114 21.05 -0.63 -13.20
CA GLY A 114 20.33 0.62 -12.98
C GLY A 114 19.24 0.52 -11.91
N ILE A 115 18.67 1.66 -11.58
CA ILE A 115 17.61 1.83 -10.60
C ILE A 115 16.32 2.26 -11.31
N ALA A 116 15.22 1.58 -11.07
CA ALA A 116 13.91 2.01 -11.53
C ALA A 116 13.24 2.91 -10.49
N THR A 117 12.66 4.04 -10.91
CA THR A 117 11.81 4.86 -10.04
C THR A 117 10.41 4.94 -10.62
N PRO A 118 9.49 4.04 -10.16
CA PRO A 118 8.09 4.05 -10.57
C PRO A 118 7.40 5.32 -10.10
N ALA A 119 6.78 6.07 -11.02
CA ALA A 119 6.07 7.31 -10.71
C ALA A 119 4.56 7.14 -10.88
N ASN A 120 3.79 7.78 -9.99
CA ASN A 120 2.34 7.72 -10.01
C ASN A 120 1.77 8.39 -11.27
N ALA A 121 0.99 7.66 -12.06
CA ALA A 121 0.38 8.13 -13.29
C ALA A 121 -0.56 9.35 -13.12
N ALA A 122 -0.99 9.64 -11.90
CA ALA A 122 -1.83 10.80 -11.58
C ALA A 122 -1.03 12.06 -11.21
N TYR A 123 0.29 12.01 -11.22
CA TYR A 123 1.11 13.18 -10.89
C TYR A 123 0.91 14.32 -11.89
N SER A 124 0.82 15.53 -11.36
CA SER A 124 0.98 16.76 -12.11
C SER A 124 2.42 16.93 -12.61
N PRO A 125 2.67 17.83 -13.58
CA PRO A 125 4.04 18.11 -14.02
C PRO A 125 5.02 18.46 -12.90
N SER A 126 4.59 19.25 -11.90
CA SER A 126 5.43 19.65 -10.77
C SER A 126 5.72 18.51 -9.79
N GLU A 127 4.77 17.60 -9.57
CA GLU A 127 4.99 16.41 -8.74
C GLU A 127 5.95 15.43 -9.42
N LEU A 128 5.80 15.24 -10.73
CA LEU A 128 6.71 14.40 -11.51
C LEU A 128 8.11 15.04 -11.57
N GLU A 129 8.21 16.35 -11.79
CA GLU A 129 9.48 17.10 -11.73
C GLU A 129 10.20 16.85 -10.40
N PHE A 130 9.47 16.95 -9.28
CA PHE A 130 10.03 16.68 -7.96
C PHE A 130 10.64 15.27 -7.88
N GLN A 131 9.94 14.25 -8.35
CA GLN A 131 10.44 12.86 -8.34
C GLN A 131 11.65 12.71 -9.25
N LEU A 132 11.62 13.24 -10.49
CA LEU A 132 12.74 13.18 -11.43
C LEU A 132 13.99 13.82 -10.85
N ARG A 133 13.86 15.01 -10.27
CA ARG A 133 14.96 15.76 -9.66
C ARG A 133 15.51 15.04 -8.43
N SER A 134 14.63 14.62 -7.53
CA SER A 134 15.00 13.95 -6.27
C SER A 134 15.67 12.60 -6.49
N SER A 135 15.18 11.80 -7.46
CA SER A 135 15.75 10.49 -7.78
C SER A 135 17.00 10.56 -8.67
N GLY A 136 17.26 11.71 -9.27
CA GLY A 136 18.35 11.88 -10.24
C GLY A 136 18.11 11.13 -11.56
N ALA A 137 16.84 10.94 -11.95
CA ALA A 137 16.47 10.20 -13.16
C ALA A 137 17.17 10.76 -14.42
N LYS A 138 17.69 9.86 -15.27
CA LYS A 138 18.42 10.16 -16.50
C LYS A 138 17.57 9.94 -17.75
N ALA A 139 16.50 9.16 -17.64
CA ALA A 139 15.56 8.87 -18.72
C ALA A 139 14.14 8.65 -18.15
N VAL A 140 13.15 8.76 -19.02
CA VAL A 140 11.73 8.54 -18.68
C VAL A 140 11.13 7.54 -19.66
N ILE A 141 10.49 6.50 -19.14
CA ILE A 141 9.59 5.63 -19.88
C ILE A 141 8.17 6.07 -19.53
N THR A 142 7.39 6.49 -20.53
CA THR A 142 6.02 6.98 -20.35
C THR A 142 5.06 6.36 -21.37
N CYS A 143 3.78 6.68 -21.33
CA CYS A 143 2.79 6.26 -22.31
C CYS A 143 2.11 7.49 -22.96
N VAL A 144 1.51 7.30 -24.12
CA VAL A 144 0.90 8.38 -24.90
C VAL A 144 -0.05 9.26 -24.09
N PRO A 145 -0.98 8.72 -23.26
CA PRO A 145 -1.89 9.54 -22.44
C PRO A 145 -1.20 10.44 -21.42
N LEU A 146 0.04 10.14 -21.04
CA LEU A 146 0.80 10.87 -20.01
C LEU A 146 1.97 11.68 -20.60
N LEU A 147 2.14 11.66 -21.92
CA LEU A 147 3.31 12.21 -22.59
C LEU A 147 3.49 13.72 -22.35
N ASP A 148 2.43 14.51 -22.42
CA ASP A 148 2.51 15.96 -22.19
C ASP A 148 3.05 16.31 -20.80
N THR A 149 2.56 15.62 -19.77
CA THR A 149 3.05 15.76 -18.39
C THR A 149 4.52 15.34 -18.27
N ALA A 150 4.88 14.21 -18.88
CA ALA A 150 6.26 13.71 -18.89
C ALA A 150 7.22 14.69 -19.56
N LEU A 151 6.85 15.27 -20.70
CA LEU A 151 7.67 16.26 -21.43
C LEU A 151 7.90 17.53 -20.63
N LYS A 152 6.86 18.07 -20.00
CA LYS A 152 6.97 19.27 -19.15
C LYS A 152 7.92 19.02 -17.97
N ALA A 153 7.75 17.90 -17.26
CA ALA A 153 8.60 17.55 -16.13
C ALA A 153 10.05 17.25 -16.54
N ALA A 154 10.25 16.48 -17.61
CA ALA A 154 11.58 16.15 -18.14
C ALA A 154 12.36 17.40 -18.56
N LYS A 155 11.71 18.33 -19.28
CA LYS A 155 12.30 19.62 -19.66
C LYS A 155 12.76 20.43 -18.45
N ALA A 156 11.95 20.47 -17.38
CA ALA A 156 12.26 21.22 -16.16
C ALA A 156 13.49 20.69 -15.40
N VAL A 157 13.85 19.40 -15.60
CA VAL A 157 15.04 18.80 -14.99
C VAL A 157 16.19 18.55 -15.97
N GLY A 158 16.05 18.97 -17.24
CA GLY A 158 17.10 18.86 -18.26
C GLY A 158 17.25 17.47 -18.89
N ILE A 159 16.23 16.60 -18.82
CA ILE A 159 16.23 15.32 -19.53
C ILE A 159 15.92 15.60 -21.02
N ALA A 160 16.84 15.21 -21.91
CA ALA A 160 16.73 15.43 -23.35
C ALA A 160 15.59 14.59 -23.96
N PRO A 161 14.94 15.06 -25.07
CA PRO A 161 13.82 14.36 -25.69
C PRO A 161 14.15 12.95 -26.18
N ASP A 162 15.39 12.68 -26.61
CA ASP A 162 15.87 11.37 -27.06
C ASP A 162 16.02 10.34 -25.92
N ARG A 163 15.86 10.79 -24.66
CA ARG A 163 15.84 9.97 -23.43
C ARG A 163 14.43 9.70 -22.90
N ILE A 164 13.41 10.01 -23.73
CA ILE A 164 12.00 9.75 -23.40
C ILE A 164 11.51 8.64 -24.32
N PHE A 165 11.01 7.54 -23.73
CA PHE A 165 10.58 6.34 -24.44
C PHE A 165 9.11 6.05 -24.19
N ILE A 166 8.42 5.48 -25.18
CA ILE A 166 6.97 5.24 -25.13
C ILE A 166 6.67 3.78 -24.88
N MET A 167 5.99 3.51 -23.76
CA MET A 167 5.39 2.21 -23.43
C MET A 167 3.98 2.13 -24.00
N GLN A 168 3.64 1.03 -24.65
CA GLN A 168 2.30 0.79 -25.16
C GLN A 168 1.37 0.29 -24.05
N THR A 169 0.14 0.80 -23.98
CA THR A 169 -0.82 0.49 -22.89
C THR A 169 -2.11 -0.18 -23.39
N GLY A 170 -2.05 -0.98 -24.43
CA GLY A 170 -3.20 -1.71 -25.00
C GLY A 170 -4.40 -0.79 -25.31
N GLY A 171 -4.66 -0.52 -26.57
CA GLY A 171 -5.78 0.30 -27.02
C GLY A 171 -5.43 1.72 -27.51
N SER A 172 -4.21 2.17 -27.36
CA SER A 172 -3.75 3.45 -27.93
C SER A 172 -2.88 3.21 -29.18
N SER A 173 -3.44 2.68 -30.24
CA SER A 173 -2.88 2.90 -31.57
C SER A 173 -3.20 4.35 -31.96
N GLY A 174 -2.47 5.29 -31.42
CA GLY A 174 -2.40 6.64 -32.01
C GLY A 174 -1.85 6.47 -33.41
N GLY A 175 -2.70 6.58 -34.43
CA GLY A 175 -2.37 6.37 -35.85
C GLY A 175 -1.42 7.43 -36.45
N GLY A 176 -0.67 8.15 -35.62
CA GLY A 176 0.37 9.12 -36.02
C GLY A 176 1.76 8.60 -35.70
N LYS A 177 2.72 8.88 -36.57
CA LYS A 177 4.14 8.59 -36.30
C LYS A 177 4.58 9.41 -35.10
N LEU A 178 4.81 8.72 -33.96
CA LEU A 178 5.34 9.37 -32.76
C LEU A 178 6.77 9.86 -33.04
N SER A 179 7.11 11.04 -32.53
CA SER A 179 8.50 11.55 -32.57
C SER A 179 9.43 10.89 -31.57
N TYR A 180 8.89 10.01 -30.71
CA TYR A 180 9.61 9.33 -29.64
C TYR A 180 9.65 7.84 -29.90
N LYS A 181 10.76 7.20 -29.56
CA LYS A 181 10.92 5.75 -29.72
C LYS A 181 10.01 4.98 -28.78
N THR A 182 9.32 3.99 -29.31
CA THR A 182 8.53 3.02 -28.55
C THR A 182 9.43 1.93 -27.96
N LEU A 183 8.95 1.23 -26.92
CA LEU A 183 9.69 0.10 -26.38
C LEU A 183 9.85 -1.03 -27.40
N ASP A 184 8.86 -1.26 -28.27
CA ASP A 184 8.96 -2.27 -29.34
C ASP A 184 10.06 -1.90 -30.36
N GLU A 185 10.13 -0.64 -30.78
CA GLU A 185 11.23 -0.18 -31.66
C GLU A 185 12.60 -0.34 -31.00
N LEU A 186 12.70 -0.11 -29.67
CA LEU A 186 13.95 -0.34 -28.93
C LEU A 186 14.30 -1.83 -28.85
N ILE A 187 13.32 -2.70 -28.64
CA ILE A 187 13.51 -4.15 -28.61
C ILE A 187 14.00 -4.63 -29.98
N ASP A 188 13.40 -4.16 -31.07
CA ASP A 188 13.83 -4.51 -32.42
C ASP A 188 15.25 -4.02 -32.73
N GLU A 189 15.61 -2.80 -32.33
CA GLU A 189 17.00 -2.32 -32.40
C GLU A 189 17.97 -3.23 -31.61
N GLY A 190 17.53 -3.70 -30.44
CA GLY A 190 18.33 -4.59 -29.57
C GLY A 190 18.70 -5.91 -30.23
N ARG A 191 17.91 -6.41 -31.20
CA ARG A 191 18.21 -7.65 -31.94
C ARG A 191 19.52 -7.58 -32.72
N SER A 192 19.89 -6.40 -33.22
CA SER A 192 21.12 -6.18 -33.97
C SER A 192 22.34 -5.88 -33.10
N LEU A 193 22.16 -5.74 -31.77
CA LEU A 193 23.20 -5.37 -30.84
C LEU A 193 23.83 -6.62 -30.16
N PRO A 194 25.12 -6.57 -29.80
CA PRO A 194 25.76 -7.68 -29.11
C PRO A 194 25.12 -7.93 -27.74
N PRO A 195 25.22 -9.17 -27.23
CA PRO A 195 24.83 -9.48 -25.85
C PRO A 195 25.56 -8.59 -24.84
N LEU A 196 24.84 -8.23 -23.77
CA LEU A 196 25.46 -7.51 -22.65
C LEU A 196 26.31 -8.45 -21.80
N GLU A 197 27.39 -7.91 -21.25
CA GLU A 197 28.18 -8.61 -20.24
C GLU A 197 27.33 -8.97 -19.01
N SER A 198 27.72 -10.01 -18.27
CA SER A 198 27.06 -10.37 -17.02
C SER A 198 27.40 -9.37 -15.92
N PRO A 199 26.47 -9.05 -15.02
CA PRO A 199 26.77 -8.24 -13.85
C PRO A 199 27.85 -8.88 -12.96
N ALA A 200 28.91 -8.14 -12.67
CA ALA A 200 30.02 -8.57 -11.81
C ALA A 200 29.71 -8.30 -10.33
N TRP A 201 28.63 -8.90 -9.82
CA TRP A 201 28.18 -8.67 -8.45
C TRP A 201 28.99 -9.46 -7.43
N THR A 202 29.37 -8.78 -6.36
CA THR A 202 30.01 -9.40 -5.18
C THR A 202 28.96 -9.95 -4.20
N THR A 203 29.38 -10.86 -3.33
CA THR A 203 28.50 -11.40 -2.27
C THR A 203 27.87 -10.28 -1.45
N GLY A 204 26.55 -10.34 -1.26
CA GLY A 204 25.78 -9.35 -0.52
C GLY A 204 25.46 -8.08 -1.29
N GLN A 205 25.85 -7.94 -2.55
CA GLN A 205 25.55 -6.74 -3.33
C GLN A 205 24.05 -6.53 -3.50
N GLY A 206 23.25 -7.56 -3.72
CA GLY A 206 21.79 -7.45 -3.81
C GLY A 206 21.13 -6.88 -2.56
N ALA A 207 21.79 -6.93 -1.41
CA ALA A 207 21.31 -6.30 -0.18
C ALA A 207 21.63 -4.79 -0.12
N ARG A 208 22.65 -4.33 -0.84
CA ARG A 208 23.09 -2.93 -0.87
C ARG A 208 22.62 -2.18 -2.13
N GLN A 209 22.49 -2.93 -3.24
CA GLN A 209 22.07 -2.39 -4.52
C GLN A 209 20.58 -2.01 -4.49
N VAL A 210 20.30 -0.72 -4.66
CA VAL A 210 18.91 -0.23 -4.82
C VAL A 210 18.37 -0.72 -6.16
N ALA A 211 17.21 -1.39 -6.12
CA ALA A 211 16.46 -1.80 -7.30
C ALA A 211 15.38 -0.78 -7.66
N TYR A 212 14.67 -0.33 -6.62
CA TYR A 212 13.58 0.64 -6.78
C TYR A 212 13.74 1.82 -5.82
N ILE A 213 13.42 3.02 -6.32
CA ILE A 213 13.10 4.17 -5.49
C ILE A 213 11.59 4.40 -5.61
N SER A 214 10.84 3.94 -4.61
CA SER A 214 9.38 4.11 -4.58
C SER A 214 9.00 5.25 -3.64
N TYR A 215 8.21 6.21 -4.13
CA TYR A 215 7.86 7.38 -3.33
C TYR A 215 6.64 7.10 -2.46
N SER A 216 6.83 7.22 -1.14
CA SER A 216 5.73 7.12 -0.18
C SER A 216 5.14 8.51 0.08
N SER A 217 3.80 8.61 0.03
CA SER A 217 3.08 9.82 0.42
C SER A 217 3.10 9.98 1.94
N GLY A 218 4.21 10.41 2.52
CA GLY A 218 4.31 10.61 3.97
C GLY A 218 3.12 11.40 4.54
N THR A 219 2.79 11.17 5.81
CA THR A 219 1.69 11.86 6.52
C THR A 219 1.97 13.34 6.78
N SER A 220 3.21 13.78 6.57
CA SER A 220 3.66 15.15 6.89
C SER A 220 4.73 15.63 5.91
N GLY A 221 4.36 16.20 4.77
CA GLY A 221 5.31 16.85 3.88
C GLY A 221 5.37 16.29 2.46
N LEU A 222 6.50 16.57 1.76
CA LEU A 222 6.78 16.07 0.42
C LEU A 222 6.94 14.53 0.43
N PRO A 223 6.63 13.83 -0.68
CA PRO A 223 6.87 12.40 -0.82
C PRO A 223 8.33 12.06 -0.56
N LYS A 224 8.58 10.94 0.13
CA LYS A 224 9.93 10.46 0.43
C LYS A 224 10.27 9.29 -0.49
N GLY A 225 11.45 9.34 -1.12
CA GLY A 225 11.97 8.24 -1.93
C GLY A 225 12.48 7.10 -1.04
N VAL A 226 11.77 5.99 -1.00
CA VAL A 226 12.17 4.79 -0.24
C VAL A 226 13.13 3.97 -1.08
N MET A 227 14.32 3.71 -0.56
CA MET A 227 15.37 2.92 -1.22
C MET A 227 15.17 1.42 -0.96
N ILE A 228 14.66 0.71 -1.94
CA ILE A 228 14.35 -0.72 -1.86
C ILE A 228 15.40 -1.52 -2.64
N SER A 229 16.13 -2.38 -1.95
CA SER A 229 17.17 -3.21 -2.58
C SER A 229 16.58 -4.42 -3.31
N HIS A 230 17.39 -5.04 -4.20
CA HIS A 230 17.01 -6.29 -4.85
C HIS A 230 16.65 -7.37 -3.83
N ARG A 231 17.45 -7.50 -2.75
CA ARG A 231 17.17 -8.43 -1.67
C ARG A 231 15.85 -8.17 -0.97
N ASN A 232 15.47 -6.89 -0.72
CA ASN A 232 14.21 -6.59 -0.05
C ASN A 232 13.01 -7.09 -0.88
N VAL A 233 13.04 -6.86 -2.19
CA VAL A 233 11.99 -7.33 -3.11
C VAL A 233 11.92 -8.84 -3.14
N ILE A 234 13.06 -9.50 -3.37
CA ILE A 234 13.16 -10.97 -3.43
C ILE A 234 12.68 -11.60 -2.10
N ALA A 235 13.07 -11.02 -0.96
CA ALA A 235 12.62 -11.47 0.34
C ALA A 235 11.09 -11.42 0.46
N ASN A 236 10.45 -10.31 0.06
CA ASN A 236 9.00 -10.19 0.16
C ASN A 236 8.26 -11.13 -0.81
N ILE A 237 8.76 -11.32 -2.03
CA ILE A 237 8.23 -12.33 -2.97
C ILE A 237 8.24 -13.72 -2.32
N MET A 238 9.33 -14.09 -1.68
CA MET A 238 9.46 -15.40 -1.02
C MET A 238 8.58 -15.51 0.21
N GLN A 239 8.50 -14.46 1.03
CA GLN A 239 7.61 -14.40 2.19
C GLN A 239 6.16 -14.69 1.80
N LEU A 240 5.68 -14.04 0.75
CA LEU A 240 4.33 -14.26 0.22
C LEU A 240 4.17 -15.65 -0.38
N ARG A 241 5.14 -16.11 -1.18
CA ARG A 241 5.10 -17.44 -1.79
C ARG A 241 4.95 -18.55 -0.75
N TRP A 242 5.75 -18.48 0.32
CA TRP A 242 5.72 -19.50 1.38
C TRP A 242 4.49 -19.36 2.27
N PHE A 243 4.11 -18.16 2.65
CA PHE A 243 2.91 -17.92 3.47
C PHE A 243 1.64 -18.43 2.78
N GLU A 244 1.43 -18.04 1.52
CA GLU A 244 0.23 -18.43 0.76
C GLU A 244 0.22 -19.90 0.34
N SER A 245 1.38 -20.58 0.35
CA SER A 245 1.49 -21.98 -0.09
C SER A 245 0.60 -22.92 0.71
N VAL A 246 0.39 -22.64 1.99
CA VAL A 246 -0.42 -23.49 2.89
C VAL A 246 -1.89 -23.47 2.46
N GLY A 247 -2.52 -22.30 2.40
CA GLY A 247 -3.91 -22.17 1.99
C GLY A 247 -4.14 -22.62 0.54
N ARG A 248 -3.22 -22.26 -0.37
CA ARG A 248 -3.29 -22.70 -1.79
C ARG A 248 -3.21 -24.23 -1.92
N SER A 249 -2.31 -24.88 -1.17
CA SER A 249 -2.18 -26.34 -1.18
C SER A 249 -3.45 -27.03 -0.66
N GLN A 250 -4.02 -26.54 0.44
CA GLN A 250 -5.27 -27.08 0.99
C GLN A 250 -6.45 -26.97 0.02
N LYS A 251 -6.44 -25.94 -0.84
CA LYS A 251 -7.47 -25.70 -1.86
C LYS A 251 -7.13 -26.28 -3.24
N GLY A 252 -6.01 -26.99 -3.38
CA GLY A 252 -5.56 -27.57 -4.65
C GLY A 252 -5.18 -26.54 -5.71
N VAL A 253 -4.81 -25.31 -5.31
CA VAL A 253 -4.45 -24.20 -6.22
C VAL A 253 -2.97 -24.25 -6.55
N VAL A 254 -2.62 -24.71 -7.75
CA VAL A 254 -1.25 -24.71 -8.28
C VAL A 254 -0.92 -23.34 -8.90
N THR A 255 -1.68 -22.95 -9.91
CA THR A 255 -1.61 -21.63 -10.57
C THR A 255 -3.00 -21.05 -10.73
N GLN A 256 -3.11 -19.73 -10.86
CA GLN A 256 -4.39 -19.07 -11.03
C GLN A 256 -4.27 -17.82 -11.92
N VAL A 257 -5.41 -17.22 -12.25
CA VAL A 257 -5.49 -15.94 -12.97
C VAL A 257 -5.81 -14.84 -11.96
N VAL A 258 -4.97 -13.81 -11.93
CA VAL A 258 -5.04 -12.69 -10.97
C VAL A 258 -5.35 -11.40 -11.72
N LEU A 259 -6.21 -10.55 -11.16
CA LEU A 259 -6.51 -9.24 -11.70
C LEU A 259 -5.38 -8.24 -11.37
N GLY A 260 -4.79 -7.64 -12.40
CA GLY A 260 -3.76 -6.61 -12.32
C GLY A 260 -4.31 -5.20 -12.61
N VAL A 261 -5.23 -4.70 -11.78
CA VAL A 261 -5.84 -3.36 -11.93
C VAL A 261 -5.16 -2.28 -11.08
N LEU A 262 -4.48 -2.69 -9.99
CA LEU A 262 -3.79 -1.74 -9.13
C LEU A 262 -2.57 -1.15 -9.84
N PRO A 263 -2.25 0.15 -9.57
CA PRO A 263 -1.09 0.79 -10.21
C PRO A 263 0.20 0.02 -9.97
N LEU A 264 0.89 -0.37 -11.04
CA LEU A 264 2.21 -1.03 -10.96
C LEU A 264 3.31 -0.06 -10.48
N SER A 265 3.03 1.24 -10.47
CA SER A 265 3.89 2.25 -9.83
C SER A 265 3.80 2.26 -8.30
N HIS A 266 2.77 1.63 -7.73
CA HIS A 266 2.60 1.47 -6.29
C HIS A 266 3.13 0.11 -5.84
N ILE A 267 3.78 0.07 -4.66
CA ILE A 267 4.45 -1.13 -4.16
C ILE A 267 3.52 -2.36 -4.08
N TYR A 268 2.22 -2.19 -3.81
CA TYR A 268 1.24 -3.28 -3.79
C TYR A 268 1.06 -3.90 -5.19
N GLY A 269 0.82 -3.07 -6.21
CA GLY A 269 0.71 -3.54 -7.60
C GLY A 269 2.02 -4.16 -8.09
N LEU A 270 3.14 -3.52 -7.77
CA LEU A 270 4.48 -3.95 -8.20
C LEU A 270 4.87 -5.32 -7.63
N ILE A 271 4.82 -5.47 -6.30
CA ILE A 271 5.38 -6.65 -5.63
C ILE A 271 4.32 -7.73 -5.42
N VAL A 272 3.17 -7.41 -4.82
CA VAL A 272 2.17 -8.44 -4.49
C VAL A 272 1.48 -8.97 -5.73
N VAL A 273 0.99 -8.06 -6.59
CA VAL A 273 0.23 -8.46 -7.77
C VAL A 273 1.16 -9.01 -8.85
N ALA A 274 2.12 -8.19 -9.30
CA ALA A 274 2.94 -8.54 -10.45
C ALA A 274 4.06 -9.52 -10.08
N LEU A 275 5.06 -9.09 -9.29
CA LEU A 275 6.27 -9.88 -9.07
C LEU A 275 6.01 -11.20 -8.32
N SER A 276 5.20 -11.16 -7.25
CA SER A 276 4.85 -12.38 -6.51
C SER A 276 3.93 -13.29 -7.33
N GLY A 277 3.00 -12.73 -8.11
CA GLY A 277 2.12 -13.50 -8.98
C GLY A 277 2.89 -14.31 -10.01
N ILE A 278 3.74 -13.65 -10.79
CA ILE A 278 4.54 -14.36 -11.82
C ILE A 278 5.53 -15.36 -11.22
N TYR A 279 6.04 -15.12 -10.00
CA TYR A 279 6.91 -16.06 -9.30
C TYR A 279 6.16 -17.33 -8.85
N ARG A 280 4.88 -17.19 -8.49
CA ARG A 280 3.99 -18.34 -8.21
C ARG A 280 3.56 -19.11 -9.47
N GLY A 281 3.90 -18.61 -10.66
CA GLY A 281 3.45 -19.15 -11.94
C GLY A 281 2.03 -18.73 -12.31
N ASP A 282 1.46 -17.73 -11.63
CA ASP A 282 0.15 -17.19 -11.92
C ASP A 282 0.19 -16.31 -13.18
N GLN A 283 -0.96 -16.14 -13.83
CA GLN A 283 -1.17 -15.19 -14.91
C GLN A 283 -1.77 -13.89 -14.37
N ILE A 284 -1.21 -12.75 -14.76
CA ILE A 284 -1.71 -11.45 -14.34
C ILE A 284 -2.40 -10.76 -15.53
N VAL A 285 -3.71 -10.56 -15.43
CA VAL A 285 -4.49 -9.81 -16.44
C VAL A 285 -4.38 -8.33 -16.14
N ILE A 286 -3.59 -7.63 -16.92
CA ILE A 286 -3.26 -6.22 -16.74
C ILE A 286 -4.34 -5.32 -17.33
N MET A 287 -4.95 -4.50 -16.49
CA MET A 287 -5.82 -3.39 -16.88
C MET A 287 -5.04 -2.08 -16.78
N PRO A 288 -5.07 -1.20 -17.82
CA PRO A 288 -4.36 0.09 -17.79
C PRO A 288 -4.80 0.99 -16.64
N ARG A 289 -6.08 0.99 -16.32
CA ARG A 289 -6.71 1.72 -15.21
C ARG A 289 -8.01 1.04 -14.78
N PHE A 290 -8.48 1.37 -13.59
CA PHE A 290 -9.78 0.91 -13.10
C PHE A 290 -10.93 1.56 -13.88
N GLU A 291 -11.84 0.71 -14.37
CA GLU A 291 -13.17 1.04 -14.83
C GLU A 291 -14.06 -0.16 -14.52
N LEU A 292 -15.18 0.05 -13.83
CA LEU A 292 -15.97 -1.05 -13.28
C LEU A 292 -16.46 -2.04 -14.34
N LYS A 293 -16.98 -1.52 -15.47
CA LYS A 293 -17.49 -2.37 -16.56
C LYS A 293 -16.37 -3.24 -17.14
N ASN A 294 -15.24 -2.64 -17.45
CA ASN A 294 -14.08 -3.35 -18.00
C ASN A 294 -13.52 -4.39 -17.01
N LEU A 295 -13.57 -4.11 -15.72
CA LEU A 295 -13.18 -5.06 -14.67
C LEU A 295 -14.08 -6.29 -14.70
N LEU A 296 -15.41 -6.11 -14.77
CA LEU A 296 -16.38 -7.21 -14.82
C LEU A 296 -16.23 -8.03 -16.11
N GLU A 297 -16.00 -7.37 -17.26
CA GLU A 297 -15.69 -8.01 -18.53
C GLU A 297 -14.40 -8.83 -18.47
N CYS A 298 -13.34 -8.31 -17.84
CA CYS A 298 -12.09 -9.05 -17.64
C CYS A 298 -12.29 -10.28 -16.77
N ILE A 299 -13.04 -10.18 -15.66
CA ILE A 299 -13.32 -11.35 -14.78
C ILE A 299 -13.98 -12.46 -15.61
N GLN A 300 -15.03 -12.12 -16.33
CA GLN A 300 -15.78 -13.10 -17.14
C GLN A 300 -14.93 -13.70 -18.27
N ARG A 301 -14.21 -12.82 -19.02
CA ARG A 301 -13.43 -13.22 -20.21
C ARG A 301 -12.24 -14.10 -19.88
N PHE A 302 -11.48 -13.73 -18.85
CA PHE A 302 -10.23 -14.40 -18.48
C PHE A 302 -10.40 -15.40 -17.34
N LYS A 303 -11.63 -15.57 -16.83
CA LYS A 303 -11.95 -16.47 -15.70
C LYS A 303 -11.03 -16.21 -14.50
N ILE A 304 -10.97 -14.93 -14.10
CA ILE A 304 -10.11 -14.47 -13.01
C ILE A 304 -10.50 -15.15 -11.70
N ASN A 305 -9.52 -15.69 -10.98
CA ASN A 305 -9.71 -16.43 -9.74
C ASN A 305 -9.44 -15.58 -8.50
N GLN A 306 -8.50 -14.64 -8.59
CA GLN A 306 -8.11 -13.78 -7.48
C GLN A 306 -8.21 -12.30 -7.86
N LEU A 307 -8.88 -11.54 -7.00
CA LEU A 307 -8.97 -10.09 -7.11
C LEU A 307 -8.07 -9.45 -6.05
N CYS A 308 -7.01 -8.75 -6.49
CA CYS A 308 -6.22 -7.89 -5.63
C CYS A 308 -6.78 -6.47 -5.71
N LEU A 309 -7.46 -6.03 -4.66
CA LEU A 309 -8.25 -4.79 -4.67
C LEU A 309 -7.88 -3.87 -3.50
N VAL A 310 -8.48 -2.69 -3.52
CA VAL A 310 -8.49 -1.75 -2.39
C VAL A 310 -9.94 -1.48 -1.98
N PRO A 311 -10.23 -1.08 -0.73
CA PRO A 311 -11.59 -0.92 -0.24
C PRO A 311 -12.51 -0.07 -1.15
N PRO A 312 -12.07 1.04 -1.77
CA PRO A 312 -12.92 1.80 -2.69
C PRO A 312 -13.47 1.00 -3.88
N ILE A 313 -12.67 0.08 -4.44
CA ILE A 313 -13.12 -0.77 -5.56
C ILE A 313 -14.12 -1.81 -5.06
N ILE A 314 -13.90 -2.38 -3.88
CA ILE A 314 -14.83 -3.32 -3.24
C ILE A 314 -16.19 -2.64 -3.00
N ILE A 315 -16.19 -1.42 -2.47
CA ILE A 315 -17.41 -0.61 -2.26
C ILE A 315 -18.12 -0.33 -3.59
N GLN A 316 -17.38 -0.07 -4.68
CA GLN A 316 -17.99 0.10 -6.01
C GLN A 316 -18.70 -1.17 -6.49
N LEU A 317 -18.12 -2.36 -6.27
CA LEU A 317 -18.77 -3.63 -6.60
C LEU A 317 -20.08 -3.82 -5.78
N LEU A 318 -20.04 -3.56 -4.47
CA LEU A 318 -21.21 -3.66 -3.60
C LEU A 318 -22.33 -2.71 -4.01
N LYS A 319 -22.00 -1.48 -4.38
CA LYS A 319 -22.98 -0.47 -4.77
C LYS A 319 -23.56 -0.66 -6.17
N ASN A 320 -22.92 -1.47 -7.01
CA ASN A 320 -23.34 -1.72 -8.39
C ASN A 320 -23.79 -3.18 -8.62
N GLN A 321 -24.43 -3.80 -7.63
CA GLN A 321 -24.94 -5.18 -7.70
C GLN A 321 -25.76 -5.50 -8.97
N PRO A 322 -26.68 -4.61 -9.44
CA PRO A 322 -27.44 -4.88 -10.66
C PRO A 322 -26.55 -4.99 -11.91
N LEU A 323 -25.44 -4.26 -11.95
CA LEU A 323 -24.45 -4.38 -13.04
C LEU A 323 -23.62 -5.66 -12.88
N CYS A 324 -23.16 -5.97 -11.67
CA CYS A 324 -22.36 -7.17 -11.39
C CYS A 324 -23.09 -8.46 -11.81
N ARG A 325 -24.41 -8.53 -11.56
CA ARG A 325 -25.25 -9.69 -11.91
C ARG A 325 -25.39 -9.95 -13.43
N LYS A 326 -24.95 -9.02 -14.28
CA LYS A 326 -24.95 -9.20 -15.74
C LYS A 326 -23.73 -9.97 -16.25
N TYR A 327 -22.77 -10.25 -15.38
CA TYR A 327 -21.51 -10.91 -15.72
C TYR A 327 -21.34 -12.21 -14.93
N ASP A 328 -20.67 -13.19 -15.54
CA ASP A 328 -20.27 -14.41 -14.85
C ASP A 328 -19.02 -14.14 -13.98
N LEU A 329 -19.22 -14.03 -12.67
CA LEU A 329 -18.16 -13.80 -11.69
C LEU A 329 -17.84 -15.09 -10.90
N SER A 330 -18.36 -16.24 -11.30
CA SER A 330 -18.23 -17.53 -10.57
C SER A 330 -16.81 -18.06 -10.48
N SER A 331 -15.90 -17.58 -11.36
CA SER A 331 -14.49 -17.95 -11.33
C SER A 331 -13.71 -17.33 -10.16
N VAL A 332 -14.22 -16.24 -9.57
CA VAL A 332 -13.56 -15.57 -8.44
C VAL A 332 -13.75 -16.39 -7.17
N ARG A 333 -12.66 -16.74 -6.53
CA ARG A 333 -12.64 -17.48 -5.26
C ARG A 333 -12.08 -16.67 -4.09
N TYR A 334 -11.16 -15.72 -4.36
CA TYR A 334 -10.45 -14.98 -3.32
C TYR A 334 -10.29 -13.49 -3.66
N VAL A 335 -10.68 -12.64 -2.74
CA VAL A 335 -10.44 -11.20 -2.77
C VAL A 335 -9.38 -10.88 -1.74
N TYR A 336 -8.26 -10.32 -2.18
CA TYR A 336 -7.19 -9.87 -1.30
C TYR A 336 -7.15 -8.35 -1.28
N THR A 337 -7.37 -7.75 -0.11
CA THR A 337 -7.43 -6.30 0.02
C THR A 337 -6.32 -5.75 0.93
N GLY A 338 -5.89 -4.53 0.66
CA GLY A 338 -4.85 -3.85 1.42
C GLY A 338 -4.82 -2.34 1.14
N ALA A 339 -3.76 -1.67 1.53
CA ALA A 339 -3.54 -0.23 1.46
C ALA A 339 -4.42 0.61 2.41
N ALA A 340 -5.55 0.07 2.86
CA ALA A 340 -6.42 0.61 3.91
C ALA A 340 -7.17 -0.53 4.59
N PRO A 341 -7.59 -0.40 5.86
CA PRO A 341 -8.42 -1.40 6.52
C PRO A 341 -9.77 -1.58 5.82
N LEU A 342 -10.23 -2.83 5.70
CA LEU A 342 -11.60 -3.14 5.30
C LEU A 342 -12.42 -3.36 6.58
N GLY A 343 -13.49 -2.56 6.77
CA GLY A 343 -14.38 -2.71 7.91
C GLY A 343 -15.09 -4.06 7.94
N THR A 344 -15.43 -4.53 9.14
CA THR A 344 -16.12 -5.82 9.35
C THR A 344 -17.43 -5.89 8.58
N GLU A 345 -18.22 -4.83 8.64
CA GLU A 345 -19.51 -4.74 7.96
C GLU A 345 -19.37 -4.86 6.42
N THR A 346 -18.37 -4.19 5.86
CA THR A 346 -18.08 -4.27 4.41
C THR A 346 -17.61 -5.68 4.03
N HIS A 347 -16.78 -6.33 4.88
CA HIS A 347 -16.36 -7.71 4.67
C HIS A 347 -17.57 -8.66 4.61
N GLU A 348 -18.45 -8.60 5.60
CA GLU A 348 -19.67 -9.42 5.69
C GLU A 348 -20.61 -9.18 4.50
N GLU A 349 -20.74 -7.94 4.07
CA GLU A 349 -21.55 -7.58 2.91
C GLU A 349 -20.99 -8.16 1.61
N VAL A 350 -19.65 -8.21 1.43
CA VAL A 350 -19.02 -8.87 0.27
C VAL A 350 -19.35 -10.36 0.26
N VAL A 351 -19.14 -11.06 1.37
CA VAL A 351 -19.41 -12.51 1.46
C VAL A 351 -20.88 -12.84 1.21
N LYS A 352 -21.78 -11.99 1.70
CA LYS A 352 -23.23 -12.11 1.46
C LYS A 352 -23.59 -11.84 0.00
N SER A 353 -23.01 -10.81 -0.62
CA SER A 353 -23.36 -10.35 -1.97
C SER A 353 -22.75 -11.20 -3.08
N PHE A 354 -21.62 -11.83 -2.81
CA PHE A 354 -20.86 -12.69 -3.74
C PHE A 354 -20.56 -14.03 -3.08
N PRO A 355 -21.56 -14.93 -3.01
CA PRO A 355 -21.38 -16.25 -2.41
C PRO A 355 -20.23 -17.01 -3.08
N GLY A 356 -19.35 -17.60 -2.27
CA GLY A 356 -18.16 -18.31 -2.73
C GLY A 356 -16.88 -17.46 -2.79
N TRP A 357 -16.98 -16.14 -2.59
CA TRP A 357 -15.80 -15.30 -2.42
C TRP A 357 -15.29 -15.34 -0.98
N GLU A 358 -14.03 -15.64 -0.81
CA GLU A 358 -13.34 -15.44 0.47
C GLU A 358 -12.60 -14.10 0.45
N VAL A 359 -12.52 -13.43 1.59
CA VAL A 359 -11.91 -12.09 1.68
C VAL A 359 -10.79 -12.10 2.70
N GLY A 360 -9.56 -11.89 2.25
CA GLY A 360 -8.39 -11.71 3.11
C GLY A 360 -7.87 -10.28 3.05
N GLN A 361 -7.15 -9.89 4.10
CA GLN A 361 -6.49 -8.60 4.18
C GLN A 361 -4.99 -8.76 4.30
N GLY A 362 -4.25 -7.76 3.84
CA GLY A 362 -2.82 -7.64 4.08
C GLY A 362 -2.44 -6.24 4.52
N TYR A 363 -1.42 -6.17 5.36
CA TYR A 363 -0.83 -4.91 5.78
C TYR A 363 0.65 -4.87 5.45
N GLY A 364 1.08 -3.71 5.05
CA GLY A 364 2.47 -3.39 4.78
C GLY A 364 2.60 -1.96 4.30
N MET A 365 3.82 -1.57 4.04
CA MET A 365 4.15 -0.21 3.66
C MET A 365 5.28 -0.22 2.61
N THR A 366 5.55 0.91 2.00
CA THR A 366 6.63 1.02 1.01
C THR A 366 7.98 0.66 1.63
N GLU A 367 8.18 1.04 2.87
CA GLU A 367 9.39 0.83 3.67
C GLU A 367 9.62 -0.65 4.02
N THR A 368 8.61 -1.51 3.94
CA THR A 368 8.73 -2.97 4.16
C THR A 368 8.75 -3.79 2.85
N ALA A 369 8.94 -3.11 1.71
CA ALA A 369 8.80 -3.69 0.37
C ALA A 369 7.48 -4.45 0.20
N THR A 370 6.45 -4.04 0.84
CA THR A 370 5.03 -4.33 0.87
C THR A 370 4.58 -5.10 2.11
N VAL A 371 4.25 -6.38 2.01
CA VAL A 371 3.46 -7.13 3.00
C VAL A 371 4.32 -7.70 4.12
N VAL A 372 3.89 -7.46 5.34
CA VAL A 372 4.46 -8.05 6.57
C VAL A 372 3.42 -8.77 7.42
N LEU A 373 2.12 -8.39 7.28
CA LEU A 373 0.99 -9.12 7.84
C LEU A 373 0.06 -9.53 6.71
N SER A 374 -0.47 -10.75 6.77
CA SER A 374 -1.38 -11.28 5.76
C SER A 374 -2.39 -12.25 6.36
N SER A 375 -3.63 -12.21 5.87
CA SER A 375 -4.60 -13.27 6.11
C SER A 375 -4.25 -14.47 5.22
N GLY A 376 -3.98 -15.61 5.85
CA GLY A 376 -3.88 -16.87 5.12
C GLY A 376 -5.27 -17.38 4.75
N GLU A 377 -5.43 -17.97 3.55
CA GLU A 377 -6.72 -18.58 3.14
C GLU A 377 -7.17 -19.72 4.08
N ASN A 378 -6.26 -20.23 4.89
CA ASN A 378 -6.52 -21.26 5.90
C ASN A 378 -6.90 -20.70 7.28
N ASP A 379 -6.69 -19.41 7.51
CA ASP A 379 -6.95 -18.76 8.81
C ASP A 379 -7.23 -17.26 8.62
N ILE A 380 -8.50 -16.93 8.41
CA ILE A 380 -8.99 -15.57 8.20
C ILE A 380 -9.70 -15.10 9.48
N LEU A 381 -9.23 -14.01 10.07
CA LEU A 381 -9.91 -13.30 11.15
C LEU A 381 -10.47 -11.98 10.63
N VAL A 382 -11.80 -11.87 10.63
CA VAL A 382 -12.49 -10.65 10.16
C VAL A 382 -12.11 -9.45 11.04
N GLY A 383 -11.84 -8.31 10.42
CA GLY A 383 -11.41 -7.10 11.13
C GLY A 383 -9.93 -7.08 11.54
N ALA A 384 -9.13 -8.06 11.08
CA ALA A 384 -7.70 -8.09 11.26
C ALA A 384 -6.95 -8.06 9.91
N ALA A 385 -5.73 -7.55 9.93
CA ALA A 385 -4.84 -7.54 8.76
C ALA A 385 -4.11 -8.87 8.56
N GLY A 386 -4.27 -9.82 9.49
CA GLY A 386 -3.70 -11.15 9.44
C GLY A 386 -2.51 -11.36 10.37
N SER A 387 -1.82 -12.46 10.16
CA SER A 387 -0.64 -12.89 10.93
C SER A 387 0.67 -12.45 10.25
N LEU A 388 1.77 -12.49 10.99
CA LEU A 388 3.12 -12.23 10.48
C LEU A 388 3.48 -13.22 9.37
N VAL A 389 3.98 -12.70 8.25
CA VAL A 389 4.50 -13.56 7.17
C VAL A 389 5.87 -14.14 7.53
N SER A 390 6.32 -15.13 6.77
CA SER A 390 7.59 -15.84 6.99
C SER A 390 8.78 -14.91 7.24
N GLY A 391 9.51 -15.12 8.34
CA GLY A 391 10.72 -14.35 8.66
C GLY A 391 10.49 -12.90 9.08
N CYS A 392 9.24 -12.50 9.36
CA CYS A 392 8.93 -11.25 10.05
C CYS A 392 8.85 -11.49 11.56
N VAL A 393 9.21 -10.48 12.33
CA VAL A 393 8.93 -10.42 13.77
C VAL A 393 8.39 -9.04 14.13
N ALA A 394 7.60 -8.95 15.19
CA ALA A 394 6.95 -7.71 15.61
C ALA A 394 7.09 -7.44 17.12
N LYS A 395 7.03 -6.17 17.49
CA LYS A 395 6.80 -5.67 18.85
C LYS A 395 5.61 -4.71 18.83
N ILE A 396 4.83 -4.70 19.90
CA ILE A 396 3.85 -3.65 20.18
C ILE A 396 4.46 -2.75 21.25
N ILE A 397 4.67 -1.48 20.92
CA ILE A 397 5.33 -0.50 21.80
C ILE A 397 4.27 0.46 22.33
N ASP A 398 4.19 0.59 23.63
CA ASP A 398 3.35 1.58 24.29
C ASP A 398 3.79 3.00 23.90
N THR A 399 2.85 3.78 23.39
CA THR A 399 3.15 5.12 22.82
C THR A 399 3.50 6.16 23.89
N ASP A 400 3.13 5.93 25.13
CA ASP A 400 3.36 6.87 26.23
C ASP A 400 4.66 6.54 26.98
N THR A 401 4.94 5.26 27.21
CA THR A 401 6.12 4.81 27.97
C THR A 401 7.30 4.42 27.08
N GLY A 402 7.08 4.16 25.80
CA GLY A 402 8.10 3.66 24.85
C GLY A 402 8.55 2.22 25.13
N ARG A 403 7.82 1.46 25.95
CA ARG A 403 8.17 0.09 26.33
C ARG A 403 7.33 -0.94 25.57
N PRO A 404 7.88 -2.14 25.32
CA PRO A 404 7.09 -3.24 24.77
C PRO A 404 5.92 -3.61 25.68
N ILE A 405 4.74 -3.79 25.09
CA ILE A 405 3.52 -4.24 25.77
C ILE A 405 3.48 -5.77 25.76
N ASP A 406 3.14 -6.37 26.89
CA ASP A 406 2.76 -7.77 26.96
C ASP A 406 1.25 -7.91 26.79
N VAL A 407 0.84 -8.69 25.79
CA VAL A 407 -0.58 -8.95 25.47
C VAL A 407 -0.99 -10.39 25.82
N THR A 408 -0.08 -11.20 26.39
CA THR A 408 -0.38 -12.62 26.70
C THR A 408 -1.46 -12.79 27.74
N ASP A 409 -1.57 -11.86 28.68
CA ASP A 409 -2.52 -11.90 29.81
C ASP A 409 -3.87 -11.25 29.50
N GLN A 410 -4.07 -10.80 28.23
CA GLN A 410 -5.32 -10.13 27.86
C GLN A 410 -6.47 -11.14 27.82
N LYS A 411 -7.51 -10.91 28.65
CA LYS A 411 -8.71 -11.74 28.72
C LYS A 411 -9.80 -11.23 27.80
N ASP A 412 -10.67 -12.13 27.37
CA ASP A 412 -11.86 -11.76 26.61
C ASP A 412 -12.73 -10.79 27.41
N GLY A 413 -13.11 -9.66 26.79
CA GLY A 413 -13.93 -8.60 27.40
C GLY A 413 -13.13 -7.48 28.08
N GLU A 414 -11.80 -7.59 28.21
CA GLU A 414 -10.95 -6.48 28.63
C GLU A 414 -10.69 -5.50 27.47
N GLU A 415 -10.36 -4.25 27.82
CA GLU A 415 -9.95 -3.25 26.82
C GLU A 415 -8.67 -3.73 26.08
N GLU A 416 -8.72 -3.78 24.74
CA GLU A 416 -7.60 -4.27 23.93
C GLU A 416 -6.33 -3.43 24.19
N LYS A 417 -5.26 -4.07 24.59
CA LYS A 417 -3.94 -3.45 24.71
C LYS A 417 -3.44 -3.05 23.34
N ARG A 418 -3.13 -1.77 23.15
CA ARG A 418 -2.74 -1.18 21.87
C ARG A 418 -1.44 -0.39 21.98
N GLY A 419 -0.65 -0.41 20.91
CA GLY A 419 0.59 0.35 20.83
C GLY A 419 1.11 0.47 19.41
N GLU A 420 2.23 1.19 19.24
CA GLU A 420 2.90 1.31 17.95
C GLU A 420 3.43 -0.05 17.50
N LEU A 421 3.10 -0.46 16.28
CA LEU A 421 3.66 -1.66 15.67
C LEU A 421 5.10 -1.39 15.21
N TRP A 422 6.06 -2.14 15.75
CA TRP A 422 7.44 -2.19 15.25
C TRP A 422 7.71 -3.52 14.60
N LEU A 423 8.49 -3.52 13.51
CA LEU A 423 8.72 -4.70 12.69
C LEU A 423 10.19 -4.90 12.35
N GLN A 424 10.59 -6.18 12.30
CA GLN A 424 11.82 -6.62 11.62
C GLN A 424 11.46 -7.57 10.49
N SER A 425 12.13 -7.44 9.35
CA SER A 425 11.96 -8.31 8.21
C SER A 425 13.16 -8.18 7.26
N PRO A 426 13.55 -9.23 6.53
CA PRO A 426 14.54 -9.12 5.47
C PRO A 426 14.07 -8.22 4.30
N SER A 427 12.76 -7.90 4.23
CA SER A 427 12.18 -7.01 3.22
C SER A 427 12.21 -5.53 3.61
N ILE A 428 12.67 -5.17 4.82
CA ILE A 428 12.76 -3.77 5.26
C ILE A 428 13.79 -3.01 4.44
N SER A 429 13.36 -1.88 3.87
CA SER A 429 14.13 -1.01 2.98
C SER A 429 15.41 -0.44 3.62
N LEU A 430 16.29 0.10 2.79
CA LEU A 430 17.57 0.67 3.25
C LEU A 430 17.37 1.99 4.01
N GLY A 431 16.30 2.74 3.71
CA GLY A 431 15.99 4.04 4.28
C GLY A 431 15.41 4.99 3.23
N TYR A 432 15.43 6.28 3.52
CA TYR A 432 14.95 7.32 2.62
C TYR A 432 16.09 8.00 1.88
N LEU A 433 15.93 8.16 0.58
CA LEU A 433 16.90 8.81 -0.29
C LEU A 433 17.16 10.27 0.15
N ASN A 434 18.43 10.61 0.37
CA ASN A 434 18.89 11.93 0.78
C ASN A 434 18.14 12.50 2.00
N ASN A 435 17.70 11.64 2.92
CA ASN A 435 16.98 12.07 4.12
C ASN A 435 17.37 11.21 5.33
N GLU A 436 18.60 11.46 5.83
CA GLU A 436 19.18 10.75 6.97
C GLU A 436 18.35 10.94 8.24
N ARG A 437 17.83 12.16 8.46
CA ARG A 437 16.99 12.45 9.63
C ARG A 437 15.74 11.58 9.64
N ALA A 438 14.98 11.57 8.54
CA ALA A 438 13.76 10.75 8.47
C ALA A 438 14.11 9.25 8.53
N THR A 439 15.27 8.85 8.02
CA THR A 439 15.75 7.47 8.12
C THR A 439 16.02 7.11 9.58
N ALA A 440 16.74 7.92 10.33
CA ALA A 440 17.04 7.67 11.75
C ALA A 440 15.76 7.71 12.64
N GLU A 441 14.77 8.54 12.29
CA GLU A 441 13.49 8.59 13.00
C GLU A 441 12.63 7.32 12.79
N ALA A 442 12.70 6.72 11.59
CA ALA A 442 11.87 5.56 11.22
C ALA A 442 12.56 4.22 11.49
N PHE A 443 13.87 4.14 11.33
CA PHE A 443 14.64 2.90 11.48
C PHE A 443 15.52 2.99 12.72
N VAL A 444 15.16 2.26 13.75
CA VAL A 444 15.83 2.29 15.06
C VAL A 444 16.55 0.97 15.33
N TRP A 445 17.54 1.02 16.24
CA TRP A 445 18.30 -0.15 16.67
C TRP A 445 18.11 -0.34 18.18
N ASP A 446 17.91 -1.58 18.58
CA ASP A 446 17.97 -2.02 19.97
C ASP A 446 18.79 -3.32 20.09
N GLU A 447 18.73 -4.00 21.23
CA GLU A 447 19.45 -5.26 21.51
C GLU A 447 19.06 -6.41 20.58
N ASP A 448 17.80 -6.37 20.05
CA ASP A 448 17.28 -7.40 19.12
C ASP A 448 17.57 -7.06 17.66
N GLY A 449 18.18 -5.90 17.36
CA GLY A 449 18.60 -5.50 16.02
C GLY A 449 17.88 -4.28 15.45
N ARG A 450 17.73 -4.23 14.09
CA ARG A 450 17.16 -3.11 13.36
C ARG A 450 15.65 -3.25 13.21
N TRP A 451 14.91 -2.27 13.72
CA TRP A 451 13.45 -2.19 13.65
C TRP A 451 12.98 -1.04 12.77
N ILE A 452 11.85 -1.23 12.11
CA ILE A 452 11.08 -0.11 11.55
C ILE A 452 9.95 0.25 12.49
N ARG A 453 9.84 1.54 12.81
CA ARG A 453 8.69 2.17 13.45
C ARG A 453 7.65 2.47 12.38
N THR A 454 6.51 1.80 12.45
CA THR A 454 5.49 1.95 11.40
C THR A 454 4.71 3.26 11.51
N GLY A 455 4.62 3.81 12.72
CA GLY A 455 3.73 4.92 13.03
C GLY A 455 2.25 4.51 13.04
N ASP A 456 1.96 3.21 12.95
CA ASP A 456 0.61 2.66 12.98
C ASP A 456 0.38 1.97 14.33
N VAL A 457 -0.80 2.18 14.93
CA VAL A 457 -1.23 1.53 16.16
C VAL A 457 -1.89 0.21 15.83
N ALA A 458 -1.48 -0.85 16.49
CA ALA A 458 -2.04 -2.18 16.34
C ALA A 458 -2.49 -2.78 17.66
N VAL A 459 -3.41 -3.74 17.55
CA VAL A 459 -3.81 -4.68 18.60
C VAL A 459 -3.60 -6.10 18.10
N VAL A 460 -3.45 -7.04 19.04
CA VAL A 460 -3.31 -8.47 18.71
C VAL A 460 -4.56 -9.20 19.15
N ARG A 461 -5.13 -9.98 18.25
CA ARG A 461 -6.33 -10.82 18.49
C ARG A 461 -5.99 -12.26 18.18
N ARG A 462 -6.76 -13.20 18.71
CA ARG A 462 -6.58 -14.62 18.39
C ARG A 462 -7.72 -15.13 17.52
N SER A 463 -7.37 -15.89 16.48
CA SER A 463 -8.35 -16.62 15.67
C SER A 463 -8.93 -17.79 16.43
N LYS A 464 -9.97 -18.42 15.89
CA LYS A 464 -10.52 -19.67 16.45
C LYS A 464 -9.51 -20.82 16.50
N ALA A 465 -8.49 -20.77 15.64
CA ALA A 465 -7.38 -21.72 15.64
C ALA A 465 -6.30 -21.38 16.69
N GLY A 466 -6.46 -20.29 17.46
CA GLY A 466 -5.53 -19.85 18.49
C GLY A 466 -4.35 -19.04 17.98
N HIS A 467 -4.29 -18.72 16.69
CA HIS A 467 -3.19 -17.96 16.11
C HIS A 467 -3.36 -16.45 16.29
N GLU A 468 -2.24 -15.76 16.42
CA GLU A 468 -2.20 -14.32 16.58
C GLU A 468 -2.39 -13.59 15.25
N HIS A 469 -3.35 -12.67 15.23
CA HIS A 469 -3.65 -11.78 14.15
C HIS A 469 -3.52 -10.33 14.62
N PHE A 470 -2.92 -9.50 13.80
CA PHE A 470 -2.78 -8.07 14.06
C PHE A 470 -3.92 -7.31 13.40
N ALA A 471 -4.59 -6.46 14.15
CA ALA A 471 -5.54 -5.50 13.62
C ALA A 471 -4.95 -4.09 13.72
N ILE A 472 -4.90 -3.38 12.60
CA ILE A 472 -4.41 -2.00 12.54
C ILE A 472 -5.56 -1.08 12.92
N VAL A 473 -5.37 -0.35 14.00
CA VAL A 473 -6.39 0.56 14.56
C VAL A 473 -6.43 1.86 13.76
N ASP A 474 -5.29 2.56 13.71
CA ASP A 474 -5.09 3.79 12.92
C ASP A 474 -3.62 4.24 13.00
N ARG A 475 -3.31 5.36 12.36
CA ARG A 475 -2.00 5.99 12.48
C ARG A 475 -1.90 6.87 13.72
N ILE A 476 -0.77 6.81 14.40
CA ILE A 476 -0.50 7.63 15.61
C ILE A 476 -0.79 9.12 15.33
N LYS A 477 -0.39 9.62 14.14
CA LYS A 477 -0.57 11.03 13.74
C LYS A 477 -1.98 11.38 13.27
N GLU A 478 -2.83 10.38 13.05
CA GLU A 478 -4.22 10.56 12.58
C GLU A 478 -5.23 10.32 13.70
N LEU A 479 -4.82 9.72 14.83
CA LEU A 479 -5.65 9.54 16.01
C LEU A 479 -6.11 10.90 16.56
N ILE A 480 -7.41 11.02 16.80
CA ILE A 480 -8.05 12.21 17.36
C ILE A 480 -7.89 12.18 18.88
N LYS A 481 -7.25 13.18 19.46
CA LYS A 481 -6.93 13.23 20.89
C LYS A 481 -8.03 13.99 21.64
N VAL A 482 -9.07 13.28 22.05
CA VAL A 482 -10.20 13.84 22.79
C VAL A 482 -9.90 13.84 24.28
N LYS A 483 -9.75 15.02 24.89
CA LYS A 483 -9.58 15.20 26.33
C LYS A 483 -10.96 15.22 26.98
N VAL A 484 -11.30 14.27 27.82
CA VAL A 484 -12.52 14.30 28.62
C VAL A 484 -12.19 14.89 29.99
N ARG A 485 -12.70 16.09 30.29
CA ARG A 485 -12.68 16.59 31.68
C ARG A 485 -13.79 15.86 32.46
N PRO A 486 -13.51 15.36 33.69
CA PRO A 486 -14.56 14.81 34.52
C PRO A 486 -15.65 15.87 34.72
N ILE A 487 -16.91 15.52 34.45
CA ILE A 487 -18.06 16.36 34.79
C ILE A 487 -18.17 16.28 36.31
N ILE A 488 -17.72 17.32 37.01
CA ILE A 488 -17.99 17.47 38.45
C ILE A 488 -19.45 17.92 38.56
N PRO A 489 -20.34 17.14 39.21
CA PRO A 489 -21.74 17.55 39.37
C PRO A 489 -21.83 18.92 40.08
N PRO A 490 -22.77 19.79 39.69
CA PRO A 490 -22.98 21.05 40.38
C PRO A 490 -23.32 20.76 41.85
N GLY A 491 -22.49 21.19 42.79
CA GLY A 491 -22.66 20.98 44.25
C GLY A 491 -21.45 20.37 44.97
N GLN A 492 -20.48 19.78 44.28
CA GLN A 492 -19.26 19.24 44.92
C GLN A 492 -18.03 20.18 44.83
N CYS A 493 -18.19 21.38 44.30
CA CYS A 493 -17.10 22.34 44.15
C CYS A 493 -16.67 23.02 45.48
N SER A 494 -17.46 22.89 46.55
CA SER A 494 -17.17 23.57 47.82
C SER A 494 -16.27 22.78 48.77
N LEU A 495 -15.94 21.53 48.49
CA LEU A 495 -15.11 20.69 49.37
C LEU A 495 -13.59 20.77 49.08
N TYR A 496 -13.17 21.50 48.07
CA TYR A 496 -11.76 21.56 47.68
C TYR A 496 -11.05 22.90 47.97
N GLN A 497 -11.69 23.85 48.70
CA GLN A 497 -11.08 25.13 49.06
C GLN A 497 -10.69 25.25 50.55
N GLY A 498 -10.55 24.18 51.26
CA GLY A 498 -10.15 24.25 52.67
C GLY A 498 -9.09 23.22 53.06
N GLN A 499 -7.89 23.75 53.37
CA GLN A 499 -6.77 23.16 54.10
C GLN A 499 -5.49 22.86 53.30
N THR A 500 -4.73 23.93 53.07
CA THR A 500 -3.29 23.80 52.91
C THR A 500 -2.62 24.16 54.27
N LYS A 501 -2.35 23.15 55.09
CA LYS A 501 -1.25 23.16 56.07
C LYS A 501 -0.84 21.71 56.38
N GLY A 502 0.35 21.33 55.88
CA GLY A 502 1.25 20.31 56.40
C GLY A 502 0.81 18.84 56.26
N ASN A 503 1.20 18.16 55.17
CA ASN A 503 1.99 16.93 55.26
C ASN A 503 2.44 16.47 53.87
N LYS A 504 3.64 15.92 53.81
CA LYS A 504 4.28 15.33 52.64
C LYS A 504 3.49 14.14 52.10
N SER A 505 3.55 14.00 50.77
CA SER A 505 3.20 12.82 49.98
C SER A 505 1.70 12.51 49.81
N THR A 506 1.17 12.96 48.76
CA THR A 506 0.45 12.22 47.70
C THR A 506 -0.02 13.23 46.66
N ASN A 507 0.89 13.66 45.77
CA ASN A 507 0.49 14.18 44.48
C ASN A 507 -0.13 13.02 43.70
N LYS A 508 -1.42 12.77 43.89
CA LYS A 508 -2.24 12.11 42.88
C LYS A 508 -2.33 13.11 41.74
N ILE A 509 -1.38 13.01 40.81
CA ILE A 509 -1.50 13.59 39.49
C ILE A 509 -2.75 12.95 38.91
N TYR A 510 -3.87 13.70 38.84
CA TYR A 510 -5.01 13.32 38.02
C TYR A 510 -4.49 13.35 36.59
N GLN A 511 -4.04 12.21 36.08
CA GLN A 511 -3.75 12.02 34.67
C GLN A 511 -5.07 12.29 33.95
N ASN A 512 -5.12 13.38 33.17
CA ASN A 512 -6.17 13.62 32.18
C ASN A 512 -6.05 12.48 31.16
N GLN A 513 -6.82 11.40 31.34
CA GLN A 513 -6.92 10.33 30.37
C GLN A 513 -7.59 10.90 29.13
N GLY A 514 -6.79 11.28 28.14
CA GLY A 514 -7.27 11.63 26.83
C GLY A 514 -7.69 10.35 26.09
N HIS A 515 -8.92 10.31 25.58
CA HIS A 515 -9.34 9.23 24.69
C HIS A 515 -8.78 9.45 23.29
N GLN A 516 -8.25 8.38 22.70
CA GLN A 516 -7.82 8.38 21.29
C GLN A 516 -8.95 7.79 20.44
N VAL A 517 -9.45 8.55 19.46
CA VAL A 517 -10.49 8.10 18.54
C VAL A 517 -9.85 7.85 17.18
N ALA A 518 -10.04 6.65 16.65
CA ALA A 518 -9.56 6.27 15.34
C ALA A 518 -10.52 6.76 14.26
N PRO A 519 -10.11 7.65 13.33
CA PRO A 519 -10.92 8.03 12.18
C PRO A 519 -11.47 6.84 11.39
N ALA A 520 -10.65 5.81 11.17
CA ALA A 520 -11.04 4.62 10.41
C ALA A 520 -12.25 3.87 11.03
N GLU A 521 -12.37 3.83 12.35
CA GLU A 521 -13.53 3.23 13.05
C GLU A 521 -14.81 4.00 12.74
N LEU A 522 -14.73 5.33 12.78
CA LEU A 522 -15.90 6.19 12.49
C LEU A 522 -16.24 6.14 10.99
N GLU A 523 -15.25 6.14 10.13
CA GLU A 523 -15.45 6.03 8.67
C GLU A 523 -16.14 4.72 8.29
N ALA A 524 -15.71 3.58 8.85
CA ALA A 524 -16.36 2.30 8.65
C ALA A 524 -17.82 2.32 9.09
N HIS A 525 -18.10 2.89 10.27
CA HIS A 525 -19.48 3.01 10.77
C HIS A 525 -20.34 3.96 9.93
N LEU A 526 -19.80 5.10 9.50
CA LEU A 526 -20.50 6.05 8.66
C LEU A 526 -20.90 5.48 7.29
N LEU A 527 -20.09 4.61 6.71
CA LEU A 527 -20.37 3.94 5.43
C LEU A 527 -21.59 3.00 5.49
N THR A 528 -22.05 2.59 6.68
CA THR A 528 -23.28 1.81 6.85
C THR A 528 -24.56 2.67 6.77
N HIS A 529 -24.43 4.00 6.87
CA HIS A 529 -25.58 4.90 6.82
C HIS A 529 -26.08 5.08 5.38
N PRO A 530 -27.41 4.98 5.10
CA PRO A 530 -27.97 5.01 3.74
C PRO A 530 -27.65 6.29 2.96
N PHE A 531 -27.44 7.43 3.64
CA PHE A 531 -27.14 8.71 3.00
C PHE A 531 -25.64 8.92 2.70
N VAL A 532 -24.77 8.00 3.10
CA VAL A 532 -23.32 8.10 2.92
C VAL A 532 -22.86 7.24 1.74
N ASN A 533 -22.29 7.87 0.72
CA ASN A 533 -21.65 7.18 -0.40
C ASN A 533 -20.17 6.92 -0.14
N ASP A 534 -19.48 7.93 0.40
CA ASP A 534 -18.09 7.87 0.80
C ASP A 534 -17.85 8.87 1.93
N CYS A 535 -16.86 8.66 2.78
CA CYS A 535 -16.59 9.59 3.87
C CYS A 535 -15.14 9.54 4.32
N THR A 536 -14.77 10.56 5.08
CA THR A 536 -13.54 10.58 5.87
C THR A 536 -13.73 11.43 7.12
N VAL A 537 -13.01 11.09 8.17
CA VAL A 537 -13.04 11.80 9.45
C VAL A 537 -11.66 12.39 9.73
N ILE A 538 -11.65 13.64 10.20
CA ILE A 538 -10.42 14.33 10.61
C ILE A 538 -10.57 14.90 12.02
N PRO A 539 -9.45 15.09 12.77
CA PRO A 539 -9.44 15.89 13.97
C PRO A 539 -9.65 17.37 13.64
N VAL A 540 -10.48 18.03 14.42
CA VAL A 540 -10.60 19.50 14.40
C VAL A 540 -10.44 20.03 15.80
N PRO A 541 -9.76 21.19 15.97
CA PRO A 541 -9.55 21.80 17.29
C PRO A 541 -10.85 22.14 17.99
N ASP A 542 -10.90 21.85 19.30
CA ASP A 542 -11.99 22.21 20.21
C ASP A 542 -11.39 22.77 21.51
N GLU A 543 -11.91 23.89 22.01
CA GLU A 543 -11.36 24.59 23.18
C GLU A 543 -11.45 23.73 24.47
N ARG A 544 -12.47 22.89 24.59
CA ARG A 544 -12.73 22.09 25.79
C ARG A 544 -12.14 20.70 25.69
N ALA A 545 -12.30 20.06 24.54
CA ALA A 545 -11.88 18.68 24.32
C ALA A 545 -10.49 18.54 23.68
N GLY A 546 -9.83 19.63 23.32
CA GLY A 546 -8.57 19.64 22.56
C GLY A 546 -8.82 19.35 21.10
N GLU A 547 -9.25 18.15 20.76
CA GLU A 547 -9.70 17.78 19.40
C GLU A 547 -11.04 17.04 19.46
N VAL A 548 -11.83 17.18 18.39
CA VAL A 548 -13.08 16.43 18.20
C VAL A 548 -13.19 15.93 16.76
N PRO A 549 -13.92 14.82 16.51
CA PRO A 549 -14.14 14.30 15.18
C PRO A 549 -15.04 15.22 14.33
N LYS A 550 -14.63 15.48 13.07
CA LYS A 550 -15.45 16.09 12.01
C LYS A 550 -15.48 15.15 10.81
N ALA A 551 -16.68 14.87 10.32
CA ALA A 551 -16.88 14.04 9.15
C ALA A 551 -16.98 14.87 7.88
N PHE A 552 -16.36 14.41 6.79
CA PHE A 552 -16.56 14.87 5.43
C PHE A 552 -17.23 13.75 4.65
N VAL A 553 -18.38 14.04 4.06
CA VAL A 553 -19.28 13.02 3.50
C VAL A 553 -19.61 13.33 2.04
N VAL A 554 -19.51 12.32 1.20
CA VAL A 554 -20.09 12.30 -0.16
C VAL A 554 -21.47 11.68 -0.05
N LYS A 555 -22.50 12.41 -0.48
CA LYS A 555 -23.89 11.97 -0.39
C LYS A 555 -24.16 10.79 -1.32
N SER A 556 -24.98 9.84 -0.87
CA SER A 556 -25.52 8.78 -1.70
C SER A 556 -26.76 9.27 -2.48
N PRO A 557 -27.19 8.56 -3.54
CA PRO A 557 -28.46 8.86 -4.21
C PRO A 557 -29.68 8.85 -3.28
N ALA A 558 -29.67 8.08 -2.19
CA ALA A 558 -30.74 8.04 -1.21
C ALA A 558 -30.91 9.35 -0.40
N ALA A 559 -29.93 10.25 -0.49
CA ALA A 559 -29.98 11.57 0.12
C ALA A 559 -30.62 12.64 -0.79
N GLU A 560 -30.99 12.30 -2.04
CA GLU A 560 -31.62 13.23 -2.97
C GLU A 560 -32.94 13.81 -2.40
N GLY A 561 -33.15 15.11 -2.63
CA GLY A 561 -34.32 15.84 -2.17
C GLY A 561 -34.34 16.25 -0.69
N ARG A 562 -33.26 15.94 0.08
CA ARG A 562 -33.12 16.34 1.49
C ARG A 562 -32.17 17.51 1.64
N SER A 563 -32.38 18.33 2.66
CA SER A 563 -31.47 19.42 2.98
C SER A 563 -30.15 18.90 3.58
N ASN A 564 -29.10 19.71 3.48
CA ASN A 564 -27.79 19.34 4.09
C ASN A 564 -27.92 19.21 5.61
N GLU A 565 -28.75 20.03 6.24
CA GLU A 565 -29.00 20.04 7.68
C GLU A 565 -29.66 18.73 8.13
N GLU A 566 -30.69 18.27 7.43
CA GLU A 566 -31.38 17.00 7.72
C GLU A 566 -30.43 15.79 7.58
N ILE A 567 -29.63 15.77 6.50
CA ILE A 567 -28.69 14.70 6.26
C ILE A 567 -27.60 14.69 7.36
N ALA A 568 -27.05 15.86 7.71
CA ALA A 568 -26.03 15.98 8.75
C ALA A 568 -26.56 15.55 10.12
N GLN A 569 -27.78 15.95 10.50
CA GLN A 569 -28.43 15.52 11.75
C GLN A 569 -28.63 14.01 11.79
N ALA A 570 -29.10 13.39 10.70
CA ALA A 570 -29.29 11.95 10.63
C ALA A 570 -27.96 11.18 10.79
N ILE A 571 -26.89 11.68 10.16
CA ILE A 571 -25.54 11.09 10.26
C ILE A 571 -24.97 11.24 11.68
N CYS A 572 -25.10 12.42 12.30
CA CYS A 572 -24.67 12.63 13.69
C CYS A 572 -25.40 11.69 14.64
N LYS A 573 -26.75 11.61 14.50
CA LYS A 573 -27.57 10.72 15.31
C LYS A 573 -27.18 9.25 15.15
N HIS A 574 -26.89 8.80 13.93
CA HIS A 574 -26.41 7.44 13.68
C HIS A 574 -25.13 7.10 14.46
N VAL A 575 -24.19 8.06 14.58
CA VAL A 575 -23.00 7.89 15.40
C VAL A 575 -23.33 7.94 16.89
N GLU A 576 -24.20 8.84 17.32
CA GLU A 576 -24.62 9.01 18.70
C GLU A 576 -25.33 7.77 19.28
N ASP A 577 -26.18 7.15 18.47
CA ASP A 577 -26.95 5.96 18.85
C ASP A 577 -26.07 4.69 19.01
N HIS A 578 -24.87 4.66 18.41
CA HIS A 578 -24.05 3.44 18.36
C HIS A 578 -22.63 3.59 18.91
N LYS A 579 -22.16 4.80 19.18
CA LYS A 579 -20.78 5.07 19.61
C LYS A 579 -20.73 5.85 20.92
N ALA A 580 -19.67 5.61 21.69
CA ALA A 580 -19.44 6.32 22.95
C ALA A 580 -19.34 7.84 22.73
N HIS A 581 -19.79 8.63 23.68
CA HIS A 581 -19.90 10.10 23.62
C HIS A 581 -18.62 10.82 23.15
N TYR A 582 -17.44 10.33 23.50
CA TYR A 582 -16.18 10.94 23.06
C TYR A 582 -15.87 10.71 21.56
N LYS A 583 -16.61 9.81 20.90
CA LYS A 583 -16.52 9.50 19.45
C LYS A 583 -17.53 10.27 18.60
N TRP A 584 -18.40 11.06 19.23
CA TRP A 584 -19.45 11.81 18.51
C TRP A 584 -18.86 12.87 17.60
N LEU A 585 -19.51 13.13 16.48
CA LEU A 585 -19.07 14.09 15.46
C LEU A 585 -19.28 15.55 15.91
N LYS A 586 -18.67 15.94 17.02
CA LYS A 586 -18.80 17.29 17.59
C LYS A 586 -18.21 18.40 16.70
N GLY A 587 -17.30 18.06 15.78
CA GLY A 587 -16.83 18.93 14.72
C GLY A 587 -17.83 19.10 13.57
N GLY A 588 -18.96 18.38 13.61
CA GLY A 588 -20.03 18.43 12.60
C GLY A 588 -19.76 17.56 11.38
N VAL A 589 -20.64 17.72 10.39
CA VAL A 589 -20.60 17.05 9.09
C VAL A 589 -20.50 18.10 7.98
N ALA A 590 -19.53 17.94 7.08
CA ALA A 590 -19.39 18.74 5.87
C ALA A 590 -19.55 17.84 4.64
N PHE A 591 -20.03 18.40 3.53
CA PHE A 591 -20.28 17.64 2.31
C PHE A 591 -19.21 17.93 1.25
N LEU A 592 -18.88 16.89 0.48
CA LEU A 592 -17.91 16.92 -0.62
C LEU A 592 -18.51 16.23 -1.85
N ASP A 593 -18.04 16.61 -3.04
CA ASP A 593 -18.34 15.87 -4.27
C ASP A 593 -17.55 14.56 -4.34
N ALA A 594 -16.32 14.54 -3.82
CA ALA A 594 -15.48 13.34 -3.71
C ALA A 594 -14.50 13.43 -2.53
N VAL A 595 -14.26 12.30 -1.86
CA VAL A 595 -13.19 12.19 -0.86
C VAL A 595 -11.85 12.16 -1.58
N PRO A 596 -10.90 13.05 -1.24
CA PRO A 596 -9.58 13.05 -1.87
C PRO A 596 -8.82 11.78 -1.50
N LYS A 597 -8.49 10.97 -2.52
CA LYS A 597 -7.76 9.70 -2.38
C LYS A 597 -6.59 9.65 -3.37
N SER A 598 -5.53 8.95 -2.99
CA SER A 598 -4.48 8.57 -3.93
C SER A 598 -5.01 7.48 -4.89
N PRO A 599 -4.34 7.26 -6.05
CA PRO A 599 -4.70 6.15 -6.95
C PRO A 599 -4.62 4.76 -6.32
N SER A 600 -3.84 4.61 -5.24
CA SER A 600 -3.83 3.39 -4.42
C SER A 600 -4.99 3.29 -3.43
N GLY A 601 -5.98 4.22 -3.47
CA GLY A 601 -7.14 4.24 -2.60
C GLY A 601 -6.92 4.84 -1.20
N LYS A 602 -5.70 5.33 -0.89
CA LYS A 602 -5.39 5.93 0.41
C LYS A 602 -6.01 7.32 0.53
N ILE A 603 -6.75 7.58 1.60
CA ILE A 603 -7.35 8.88 1.90
C ILE A 603 -6.27 9.93 2.16
N LEU A 604 -6.39 11.09 1.52
CA LEU A 604 -5.47 12.22 1.63
C LEU A 604 -5.99 13.24 2.66
N ARG A 605 -6.13 12.81 3.95
CA ARG A 605 -6.70 13.63 5.04
C ARG A 605 -6.00 14.97 5.22
N ARG A 606 -4.72 15.07 4.82
CA ARG A 606 -3.98 16.34 4.89
C ARG A 606 -4.68 17.46 4.12
N LEU A 607 -5.14 17.18 2.91
CA LEU A 607 -5.81 18.18 2.07
C LEU A 607 -7.07 18.75 2.75
N LEU A 608 -7.80 17.90 3.45
CA LEU A 608 -9.00 18.32 4.19
C LEU A 608 -8.65 19.09 5.47
N ARG A 609 -7.58 18.69 6.16
CA ARG A 609 -7.10 19.44 7.33
C ARG A 609 -6.62 20.84 6.93
N ASP A 610 -5.92 20.98 5.81
CA ASP A 610 -5.44 22.26 5.30
C ASP A 610 -6.63 23.15 4.89
N LYS A 611 -7.62 22.59 4.21
CA LYS A 611 -8.88 23.27 3.86
C LYS A 611 -9.63 23.75 5.11
N GLU A 612 -9.81 22.89 6.11
CA GLU A 612 -10.48 23.23 7.36
C GLU A 612 -9.79 24.35 8.14
N ARG A 613 -8.44 24.32 8.18
CA ARG A 613 -7.64 25.39 8.80
C ARG A 613 -7.87 26.74 8.11
N GLU A 614 -7.88 26.74 6.79
CA GLU A 614 -8.09 27.96 6.01
C GLU A 614 -9.51 28.52 6.19
N GLU A 615 -10.53 27.66 6.16
CA GLU A 615 -11.92 28.05 6.41
C GLU A 615 -12.11 28.65 7.81
N ARG A 616 -11.47 28.09 8.84
CA ARG A 616 -11.49 28.62 10.20
C ARG A 616 -10.75 29.94 10.30
N ARG A 617 -9.61 30.11 9.59
CA ARG A 617 -8.88 31.38 9.54
C ARG A 617 -9.72 32.50 8.95
N ILE A 618 -10.43 32.22 7.87
CA ILE A 618 -11.30 33.18 7.19
C ILE A 618 -12.50 33.54 8.09
N ASN A 619 -13.10 32.55 8.73
CA ASN A 619 -14.26 32.78 9.61
C ASN A 619 -13.86 33.44 10.95
N GLY A 620 -12.69 33.14 11.50
CA GLY A 620 -12.14 33.74 12.71
C GLY A 620 -11.64 35.19 12.52
N SER A 621 -11.31 35.61 11.28
CA SER A 621 -10.98 36.99 10.96
C SER A 621 -12.20 37.87 10.68
N LYS A 622 -13.42 37.30 10.72
CA LYS A 622 -14.70 38.04 10.56
C LYS A 622 -15.42 38.30 11.90
N LEU A 623 -14.81 37.85 13.01
CA LEU A 623 -15.21 38.20 14.38
C LEU A 623 -14.19 39.14 15.01
#